data_dc23eb2b02b83f48fdabd56bb56ff054
#
_entry.id   dc23eb2b02b83f48fdabd56bb56ff054
#
_cell.length_a   1.000
_cell.length_b   1.000
_cell.length_c   1.000
_cell.angle_alpha   90.00
_cell.angle_beta   90.00
_cell.angle_gamma   90.00
#
_symmetry.space_group_name_H-M   'P 1'
#
loop_
_entity.id
_entity.type
_entity.pdbx_description
1 polymer ?
#
loop_
_entity_poly.entity_id
_entity_poly.type
_entity_poly.pdbx_seq_one_letter_code
_entity_poly.pdbx_strand_id
1 'polypeptide(L)'
;MADIRVMREDLRPPAPPPRRHFISIKDVTRDDVERLLATARTFERSLEREVKKLPTLKGRLVINVFYESSTRTSSSFELAAKRLSADTLNVKSAGSSVDKDRKSVV
;
A
#
# COMPACT_ATOMS: atom_id res chain seq x y z
N MET A 1 35.30 5.59 -1.83
CA MET A 1 33.95 5.51 -2.37
C MET A 1 33.50 4.06 -2.45
N ALA A 2 32.30 3.78 -2.00
CA ALA A 2 31.83 2.41 -2.00
C ALA A 2 31.59 1.92 -3.42
N ASP A 3 31.91 0.65 -3.65
CA ASP A 3 31.67 0.01 -4.93
C ASP A 3 30.16 -0.02 -5.19
N ILE A 4 29.76 0.40 -6.37
CA ILE A 4 28.34 0.39 -6.75
C ILE A 4 27.75 -1.01 -6.66
N ARG A 5 28.53 -2.04 -6.94
CA ARG A 5 28.05 -3.41 -6.81
C ARG A 5 27.71 -3.77 -5.38
N VAL A 6 28.51 -3.32 -4.44
CA VAL A 6 28.25 -3.54 -3.03
C VAL A 6 26.99 -2.80 -2.62
N MET A 7 26.84 -1.57 -3.08
CA MET A 7 25.63 -0.80 -2.80
C MET A 7 24.38 -1.46 -3.39
N ARG A 8 24.51 -2.03 -4.59
CA ARG A 8 23.37 -2.74 -5.20
C ARG A 8 22.97 -3.96 -4.41
N GLU A 9 23.97 -4.69 -3.90
CA GLU A 9 23.68 -5.86 -3.07
C GLU A 9 23.01 -5.46 -1.77
N ASP A 10 23.47 -4.37 -1.17
CA ASP A 10 22.86 -3.87 0.06
C ASP A 10 21.44 -3.38 -0.16
N LEU A 11 21.16 -2.81 -1.33
CA LEU A 11 19.85 -2.33 -1.68
C LEU A 11 18.96 -3.41 -2.25
N ARG A 12 19.54 -4.53 -2.62
CA ARG A 12 18.77 -5.64 -3.14
C ARG A 12 17.86 -6.16 -2.04
N PRO A 13 16.56 -6.24 -2.30
CA PRO A 13 15.69 -6.80 -1.30
C PRO A 13 16.14 -8.22 -0.99
N PRO A 14 16.06 -8.61 0.25
CA PRO A 14 16.28 -10.02 0.59
C PRO A 14 15.36 -10.84 -0.29
N ALA A 15 15.69 -12.08 -0.50
CA ALA A 15 14.97 -12.98 -1.38
C ALA A 15 13.52 -12.55 -1.60
N PRO A 16 13.05 -12.50 -2.84
CA PRO A 16 11.73 -11.98 -3.14
C PRO A 16 10.72 -12.60 -2.21
N PRO A 17 9.81 -11.80 -1.65
CA PRO A 17 8.77 -12.36 -0.83
C PRO A 17 8.08 -13.43 -1.67
N PRO A 18 7.94 -14.61 -1.15
CA PRO A 18 7.36 -15.70 -1.92
C PRO A 18 5.91 -15.46 -2.31
N ARG A 19 5.28 -14.44 -1.77
CA ARG A 19 3.89 -14.18 -2.10
C ARG A 19 3.71 -12.79 -2.69
N ARG A 20 2.92 -12.73 -3.73
CA ARG A 20 2.53 -11.48 -4.35
C ARG A 20 1.23 -10.93 -3.76
N HIS A 21 0.50 -11.76 -3.05
CA HIS A 21 -0.83 -11.43 -2.58
C HIS A 21 -0.96 -11.70 -1.10
N PHE A 22 -1.73 -10.88 -0.45
CA PHE A 22 -2.10 -11.08 0.95
C PHE A 22 -3.61 -11.29 0.98
N ILE A 23 -4.03 -12.55 0.97
CA ILE A 23 -5.44 -12.89 0.88
C ILE A 23 -6.01 -13.38 2.21
N SER A 24 -5.23 -14.10 2.98
CA SER A 24 -5.68 -14.66 4.23
C SER A 24 -4.58 -14.61 5.27
N ILE A 25 -4.98 -14.34 6.51
CA ILE A 25 -4.05 -14.37 7.63
C ILE A 25 -3.44 -15.75 7.83
N LYS A 26 -4.14 -16.78 7.37
CA LYS A 26 -3.65 -18.16 7.48
C LYS A 26 -2.37 -18.40 6.69
N ASP A 27 -2.16 -17.62 5.63
CA ASP A 27 -1.00 -17.77 4.77
C ASP A 27 0.17 -16.92 5.22
N VAL A 28 -0.01 -16.13 6.26
CA VAL A 28 1.00 -15.18 6.72
C VAL A 28 1.86 -15.82 7.78
N THR A 29 3.17 -15.80 7.57
CA THR A 29 4.11 -16.33 8.53
C THR A 29 4.51 -15.25 9.52
N ARG A 30 5.15 -15.66 10.61
CA ARG A 30 5.70 -14.72 11.57
C ARG A 30 6.69 -13.77 10.90
N ASP A 31 7.53 -14.30 10.02
CA ASP A 31 8.49 -13.48 9.29
C ASP A 31 7.81 -12.43 8.44
N ASP A 32 6.71 -12.78 7.79
CA ASP A 32 5.93 -11.82 7.01
C ASP A 32 5.43 -10.68 7.89
N VAL A 33 4.91 -11.03 9.07
CA VAL A 33 4.40 -10.02 10.00
C VAL A 33 5.52 -9.11 10.47
N GLU A 34 6.66 -9.68 10.81
CA GLU A 34 7.79 -8.89 11.27
C GLU A 34 8.30 -7.95 10.20
N ARG A 35 8.32 -8.40 8.95
CA ARG A 35 8.71 -7.54 7.84
C ARG A 35 7.72 -6.40 7.62
N LEU A 36 6.43 -6.70 7.68
CA LEU A 36 5.41 -5.68 7.54
C LEU A 36 5.52 -4.62 8.63
N LEU A 37 5.73 -5.05 9.87
CA LEU A 37 5.88 -4.13 10.97
C LEU A 37 7.15 -3.29 10.86
N ALA A 38 8.24 -3.89 10.40
CA ALA A 38 9.48 -3.16 10.20
C ALA A 38 9.31 -2.11 9.09
N THR A 39 8.66 -2.49 8.00
CA THR A 39 8.37 -1.56 6.91
C THR A 39 7.47 -0.44 7.38
N ALA A 40 6.47 -0.77 8.18
CA ALA A 40 5.56 0.24 8.73
C ALA A 40 6.31 1.26 9.59
N ARG A 41 7.26 0.81 10.40
CA ARG A 41 8.07 1.74 11.20
C ARG A 41 8.91 2.66 10.32
N THR A 42 9.44 2.13 9.24
CA THR A 42 10.20 2.94 8.30
C THR A 42 9.33 4.03 7.69
N PHE A 43 8.12 3.69 7.29
CA PHE A 43 7.19 4.68 6.76
C PHE A 43 6.73 5.66 7.82
N GLU A 44 6.56 5.22 9.05
CA GLU A 44 6.20 6.10 10.15
C GLU A 44 7.22 7.22 10.31
N ARG A 45 8.49 6.90 10.19
CA ARG A 45 9.55 7.92 10.27
C ARG A 45 9.41 8.95 9.16
N SER A 46 8.95 8.56 8.00
CA SER A 46 8.79 9.51 6.90
C SER A 46 7.67 10.49 7.16
N LEU A 47 6.74 10.19 8.06
CA LEU A 47 5.68 11.11 8.44
C LEU A 47 6.19 12.28 9.30
N GLU A 48 7.36 12.15 9.87
CA GLU A 48 7.97 13.22 10.65
C GLU A 48 8.64 14.25 9.76
N ARG A 49 8.77 13.95 8.50
CA ARG A 49 9.39 14.85 7.54
C ARG A 49 8.43 15.96 7.15
N GLU A 50 9.00 17.07 6.74
CA GLU A 50 8.21 18.20 6.26
C GLU A 50 7.42 17.83 5.02
N VAL A 51 8.04 17.13 4.09
CA VAL A 51 7.36 16.58 2.92
C VAL A 51 7.06 15.13 3.20
N LYS A 52 5.78 14.80 3.28
CA LYS A 52 5.33 13.47 3.70
C LYS A 52 4.97 12.56 2.54
N LYS A 53 5.55 12.79 1.38
CA LYS A 53 5.34 11.94 0.22
C LYS A 53 6.61 11.22 -0.18
N LEU A 54 6.43 9.97 -0.59
CA LEU A 54 7.50 9.13 -1.09
C LEU A 54 7.11 8.64 -2.49
N PRO A 55 8.06 8.45 -3.40
CA PRO A 55 7.74 8.02 -4.77
C PRO A 55 7.59 6.52 -4.93
N THR A 56 7.43 5.79 -3.84
CA THR A 56 7.45 4.33 -3.84
C THR A 56 6.49 3.71 -4.85
N LEU A 57 5.28 4.25 -4.93
CA LEU A 57 4.24 3.72 -5.81
C LEU A 57 3.91 4.68 -6.95
N LYS A 58 4.84 5.53 -7.31
CA LYS A 58 4.63 6.45 -8.42
C LYS A 58 4.36 5.67 -9.71
N GLY A 59 3.32 6.06 -10.42
CA GLY A 59 2.92 5.38 -11.64
C GLY A 59 2.06 4.14 -11.40
N ARG A 60 1.73 3.84 -10.15
CA ARG A 60 0.86 2.71 -9.80
C ARG A 60 -0.54 3.19 -9.47
N LEU A 61 -1.50 2.34 -9.74
CA LEU A 61 -2.88 2.58 -9.37
C LEU A 61 -3.24 1.64 -8.22
N VAL A 62 -3.75 2.20 -7.14
CA VAL A 62 -4.25 1.43 -6.02
C VAL A 62 -5.77 1.54 -6.02
N ILE A 63 -6.43 0.41 -6.12
CA ILE A 63 -7.88 0.35 -6.08
C ILE A 63 -8.30 -0.22 -4.73
N ASN A 64 -9.05 0.58 -3.99
CA ASN A 64 -9.58 0.17 -2.69
C ASN A 64 -11.04 -0.21 -2.85
N VAL A 65 -11.35 -1.48 -2.60
CA VAL A 65 -12.72 -1.98 -2.71
C VAL A 65 -13.20 -2.32 -1.31
N PHE A 66 -14.26 -1.65 -0.87
CA PHE A 66 -14.84 -1.88 0.45
C PHE A 66 -16.30 -2.31 0.30
N TYR A 67 -16.62 -3.44 0.90
CA TYR A 67 -17.99 -3.96 0.89
C TYR A 67 -18.80 -3.41 2.06
N GLU A 68 -18.12 -2.95 3.10
CA GLU A 68 -18.76 -2.37 4.25
C GLU A 68 -18.42 -0.89 4.36
N SER A 69 -19.31 -0.15 4.97
CA SER A 69 -19.10 1.27 5.19
C SER A 69 -18.09 1.48 6.32
N SER A 70 -16.82 1.44 5.99
CA SER A 70 -15.76 1.68 6.94
C SER A 70 -14.96 2.90 6.51
N THR A 71 -15.41 4.06 6.94
CA THR A 71 -14.79 5.33 6.56
C THR A 71 -13.34 5.41 7.05
N ARG A 72 -13.12 4.98 8.28
CA ARG A 72 -11.80 5.08 8.89
C ARG A 72 -10.77 4.22 8.15
N THR A 73 -11.13 2.97 7.88
CA THR A 73 -10.23 2.05 7.19
C THR A 73 -9.99 2.49 5.75
N SER A 74 -11.04 2.82 5.03
CA SER A 74 -10.90 3.24 3.64
C SER A 74 -10.07 4.51 3.52
N SER A 75 -10.26 5.46 4.43
CA SER A 75 -9.49 6.69 4.44
C SER A 75 -8.01 6.43 4.70
N SER A 76 -7.71 5.50 5.60
CA SER A 76 -6.32 5.15 5.89
C SER A 76 -5.62 4.56 4.68
N PHE A 77 -6.28 3.65 3.98
CA PHE A 77 -5.69 3.07 2.77
C PHE A 77 -5.54 4.10 1.66
N GLU A 78 -6.53 4.94 1.49
CA GLU A 78 -6.44 6.00 0.48
C GLU A 78 -5.28 6.95 0.77
N LEU A 79 -5.17 7.39 2.02
CA LEU A 79 -4.11 8.30 2.41
C LEU A 79 -2.73 7.66 2.26
N ALA A 80 -2.61 6.40 2.65
CA ALA A 80 -1.35 5.68 2.52
C ALA A 80 -0.91 5.61 1.05
N ALA A 81 -1.83 5.26 0.16
CA ALA A 81 -1.53 5.19 -1.26
C ALA A 81 -1.09 6.55 -1.81
N LYS A 82 -1.78 7.61 -1.43
CA LYS A 82 -1.43 8.96 -1.87
C LYS A 82 -0.08 9.40 -1.36
N ARG A 83 0.25 9.07 -0.13
CA ARG A 83 1.57 9.41 0.43
C ARG A 83 2.71 8.65 -0.23
N LEU A 84 2.41 7.51 -0.82
CA LEU A 84 3.38 6.75 -1.60
C LEU A 84 3.35 7.13 -3.09
N SER A 85 2.63 8.18 -3.44
CA SER A 85 2.52 8.74 -4.78
C SER A 85 1.77 7.88 -5.77
N ALA A 86 0.92 6.99 -5.29
CA ALA A 86 0.05 6.21 -6.15
C ALA A 86 -1.19 7.01 -6.52
N ASP A 87 -1.76 6.68 -7.67
CA ASP A 87 -3.12 7.09 -7.98
C ASP A 87 -4.07 6.18 -7.21
N THR A 88 -5.20 6.70 -6.81
CA THR A 88 -6.15 5.92 -6.02
C THR A 88 -7.54 5.93 -6.64
N LEU A 89 -8.21 4.83 -6.50
CA LEU A 89 -9.61 4.70 -6.88
C LEU A 89 -10.33 3.94 -5.77
N ASN A 90 -11.37 4.54 -5.23
CA ASN A 90 -12.14 3.92 -4.16
C ASN A 90 -13.47 3.44 -4.70
N VAL A 91 -13.77 2.18 -4.46
CA VAL A 91 -15.01 1.56 -4.88
C VAL A 91 -15.73 1.03 -3.66
N LYS A 92 -16.97 1.43 -3.51
CA LYS A 92 -17.84 0.92 -2.45
C LYS A 92 -18.90 0.06 -3.10
N SER A 93 -18.87 -1.21 -2.79
CA SER A 93 -19.82 -2.15 -3.35
C SER A 93 -21.10 -2.26 -2.53
N ALA A 94 -21.05 -1.86 -1.28
CA ALA A 94 -22.20 -1.94 -0.42
C ALA A 94 -23.06 -0.70 -0.57
N GLY A 95 -24.35 -0.90 -0.67
CA GLY A 95 -25.30 0.17 -0.70
C GLY A 95 -25.44 0.84 -2.05
N SER A 96 -26.06 1.98 -2.04
CA SER A 96 -26.48 2.68 -3.25
C SER A 96 -25.36 3.28 -4.08
N SER A 97 -24.18 3.42 -3.51
CA SER A 97 -23.07 4.07 -4.20
C SER A 97 -22.66 3.33 -5.47
N VAL A 98 -22.60 2.00 -5.39
CA VAL A 98 -22.24 1.19 -6.55
C VAL A 98 -23.30 1.30 -7.63
N ASP A 99 -24.56 1.27 -7.25
CA ASP A 99 -25.66 1.40 -8.20
C ASP A 99 -25.66 2.76 -8.87
N LYS A 100 -25.40 3.80 -8.11
CA LYS A 100 -25.28 5.14 -8.66
C LYS A 100 -24.12 5.27 -9.62
N ASP A 101 -22.97 4.72 -9.24
CA ASP A 101 -21.77 4.76 -10.08
C ASP A 101 -22.01 4.01 -11.39
N ARG A 102 -22.71 2.90 -11.31
CA ARG A 102 -23.04 2.14 -12.50
C ARG A 102 -23.86 2.95 -13.48
N LYS A 103 -24.78 3.73 -12.98
CA LYS A 103 -25.62 4.58 -13.82
C LYS A 103 -24.86 5.77 -14.39
N SER A 104 -23.88 6.26 -13.68
CA SER A 104 -23.15 7.44 -14.12
C SER A 104 -21.95 7.10 -14.98
N VAL A 105 -21.38 5.93 -14.83
CA VAL A 105 -20.21 5.52 -15.60
C VAL A 105 -20.58 4.93 -16.95
N VAL A 106 -21.71 4.35 -17.06
CA VAL A 106 -22.16 3.70 -18.30
C VAL A 106 -22.72 4.69 -19.34
#